data_e8f6b2348223f8c823ee44bd9edd15f2
#
_entry.id   e8f6b2348223f8c823ee44bd9edd15f2
#
_cell.length_a   1.000
_cell.length_b   1.000
_cell.length_c   1.000
_cell.angle_alpha   90.00
_cell.angle_beta   90.00
_cell.angle_gamma   90.00
#
_symmetry.space_group_name_H-M   'P 1'
#
loop_
_entity.id
_entity.type
_entity.pdbx_description
1 polymer ?
#
loop_
_entity_poly.entity_id
_entity_poly.type
_entity_poly.pdbx_seq_one_letter_code
_entity_poly.pdbx_strand_id
1 'polypeptide(L)'
;RIPRLIALLLTLAATVVIIGTLASMIAWGIGMVGRWLMANIGRFYVLYGMTTEWLEGHGILLAGPLSERFNVLSLVRMFQEVAVRINGLVGFSLMVLIFTMLGLLEVGDFRQKLQALRNGAVAERMLAATASISGKFRKYLLVRTLASILTGLVVWGFTFALDIELAAAWGVIAFALNYIPVIGPLFATVLPTLFT
;
A
#
# COMPACT_ATOMS: atom_id res chain seq x y z
N ARG A 1 -10.73 17.60 30.00
CA ARG A 1 -9.31 17.49 29.54
C ARG A 1 -8.89 16.03 29.69
N ILE A 2 -8.61 15.35 28.58
CA ILE A 2 -8.14 13.95 28.59
C ILE A 2 -6.74 13.92 29.20
N PRO A 3 -6.47 13.08 30.22
CA PRO A 3 -5.12 12.92 30.78
C PRO A 3 -4.12 12.57 29.66
N ARG A 4 -2.92 13.13 29.75
CA ARG A 4 -1.88 12.99 28.73
C ARG A 4 -1.56 11.52 28.40
N LEU A 5 -1.57 10.65 29.41
CA LEU A 5 -1.40 9.21 29.27
C LEU A 5 -2.50 8.56 28.41
N ILE A 6 -3.76 8.94 28.61
CA ILE A 6 -4.88 8.38 27.84
C ILE A 6 -4.78 8.81 26.37
N ALA A 7 -4.41 10.06 26.11
CA ALA A 7 -4.23 10.54 24.72
C ALA A 7 -3.07 9.80 24.03
N LEU A 8 -1.98 9.51 24.73
CA LEU A 8 -0.85 8.73 24.22
C LEU A 8 -1.26 7.29 23.90
N LEU A 9 -1.98 6.64 24.81
CA LEU A 9 -2.46 5.28 24.60
C LEU A 9 -3.46 5.19 23.44
N LEU A 10 -4.38 6.16 23.32
CA LEU A 10 -5.34 6.22 22.22
C LEU A 10 -4.65 6.42 20.86
N THR A 11 -3.65 7.30 20.78
CA THR A 11 -2.90 7.50 19.53
C THR A 11 -2.10 6.25 19.15
N LEU A 12 -1.47 5.62 20.11
CA LEU A 12 -0.73 4.37 19.89
C LEU A 12 -1.68 3.25 19.41
N ALA A 13 -2.80 3.06 20.11
CA ALA A 13 -3.81 2.08 19.73
C ALA A 13 -4.38 2.35 18.34
N ALA A 14 -4.71 3.61 18.01
CA ALA A 14 -5.17 3.99 16.69
C ALA A 14 -4.13 3.70 15.60
N THR A 15 -2.86 3.98 15.86
CA THR A 15 -1.75 3.67 14.92
C THR A 15 -1.65 2.17 14.67
N VAL A 16 -1.70 1.35 15.72
CA VAL A 16 -1.68 -0.13 15.61
C VAL A 16 -2.86 -0.62 14.78
N VAL A 17 -4.06 -0.14 15.08
CA VAL A 17 -5.28 -0.54 14.37
C VAL A 17 -5.20 -0.15 12.88
N ILE A 18 -4.76 1.06 12.57
CA ILE A 18 -4.63 1.52 11.17
C ILE A 18 -3.62 0.66 10.41
N ILE A 19 -2.41 0.49 10.96
CA ILE A 19 -1.35 -0.31 10.31
C ILE A 19 -1.81 -1.77 10.16
N GLY A 20 -2.38 -2.35 11.21
CA GLY A 20 -2.87 -3.74 11.20
C GLY A 20 -3.99 -3.95 10.19
N THR A 21 -4.94 -3.01 10.10
CA THR A 21 -6.03 -3.09 9.12
C THR A 21 -5.50 -2.98 7.69
N LEU A 22 -4.63 -2.02 7.40
CA LEU A 22 -4.04 -1.88 6.06
C LEU A 22 -3.21 -3.11 5.68
N ALA A 23 -2.38 -3.61 6.58
CA ALA A 23 -1.58 -4.81 6.33
C ALA A 23 -2.46 -6.04 6.08
N SER A 24 -3.52 -6.24 6.87
CA SER A 24 -4.45 -7.36 6.69
C SER A 24 -5.25 -7.26 5.39
N MET A 25 -5.67 -6.06 4.98
CA MET A 25 -6.35 -5.83 3.70
C MET A 25 -5.43 -6.18 2.52
N ILE A 26 -4.18 -5.73 2.56
CA ILE A 26 -3.20 -6.04 1.52
C ILE A 26 -2.92 -7.54 1.47
N ALA A 27 -2.67 -8.16 2.61
CA ALA A 27 -2.42 -9.59 2.71
C ALA A 27 -3.60 -10.43 2.19
N TRP A 28 -4.83 -10.02 2.53
CA TRP A 28 -6.05 -10.66 2.04
C TRP A 28 -6.19 -10.54 0.51
N GLY A 29 -6.02 -9.33 -0.04
CA GLY A 29 -6.11 -9.09 -1.49
C GLY A 29 -5.07 -9.88 -2.27
N ILE A 30 -3.80 -9.79 -1.89
CA ILE A 30 -2.70 -10.53 -2.53
C ILE A 30 -2.90 -12.04 -2.37
N GLY A 31 -3.32 -12.49 -1.18
CA GLY A 31 -3.60 -13.92 -0.94
C GLY A 31 -4.74 -14.44 -1.81
N MET A 32 -5.77 -13.63 -2.08
CA MET A 32 -6.89 -14.01 -2.96
C MET A 32 -6.42 -14.15 -4.41
N VAL A 33 -5.66 -13.18 -4.93
CA VAL A 33 -5.06 -13.23 -6.27
C VAL A 33 -4.12 -14.42 -6.41
N GLY A 34 -3.27 -14.69 -5.41
CA GLY A 34 -2.35 -15.83 -5.42
C GLY A 34 -3.06 -17.17 -5.47
N ARG A 35 -4.14 -17.37 -4.68
CA ARG A 35 -4.96 -18.60 -4.72
C ARG A 35 -5.66 -18.79 -6.06
N TRP A 36 -6.23 -17.73 -6.60
CA TRP A 36 -6.87 -17.75 -7.90
C TRP A 36 -5.86 -18.09 -9.02
N LEU A 37 -4.67 -17.49 -9.01
CA LEU A 37 -3.60 -17.78 -9.96
C LEU A 37 -3.20 -19.26 -9.90
N MET A 38 -3.05 -19.82 -8.71
CA MET A 38 -2.77 -21.26 -8.52
C MET A 38 -3.88 -22.15 -9.07
N ALA A 39 -5.13 -21.78 -8.83
CA ALA A 39 -6.29 -22.55 -9.31
C ALA A 39 -6.43 -22.50 -10.85
N ASN A 40 -5.99 -21.41 -11.48
CA ASN A 40 -6.13 -21.18 -12.92
C ASN A 40 -4.81 -21.29 -13.70
N ILE A 41 -3.77 -21.85 -13.10
CA ILE A 41 -2.43 -21.93 -13.70
C ILE A 41 -2.44 -22.58 -15.10
N GLY A 42 -3.31 -23.56 -15.32
CA GLY A 42 -3.47 -24.23 -16.61
C GLY A 42 -3.93 -23.27 -17.73
N ARG A 43 -4.81 -22.30 -17.42
CA ARG A 43 -5.24 -21.30 -18.39
C ARG A 43 -4.08 -20.43 -18.86
N PHE A 44 -3.18 -20.06 -17.97
CA PHE A 44 -1.98 -19.27 -18.28
C PHE A 44 -1.01 -20.04 -19.19
N TYR A 45 -0.84 -21.33 -19.00
CA TYR A 45 -0.02 -22.15 -19.89
C TYR A 45 -0.63 -22.23 -21.28
N VAL A 46 -1.95 -22.35 -21.41
CA VAL A 46 -2.64 -22.35 -22.72
C VAL A 46 -2.51 -21.01 -23.41
N LEU A 47 -2.77 -19.90 -22.70
CA LEU A 47 -2.63 -18.54 -23.25
C LEU A 47 -1.17 -18.26 -23.68
N TYR A 48 -0.20 -18.68 -22.87
CA TYR A 48 1.21 -18.55 -23.19
C TYR A 48 1.56 -19.34 -24.46
N GLY A 49 1.08 -20.58 -24.59
CA GLY A 49 1.27 -21.39 -25.81
C GLY A 49 0.67 -20.70 -27.05
N MET A 50 -0.57 -20.23 -26.98
CA MET A 50 -1.22 -19.52 -28.07
C MET A 50 -0.49 -18.25 -28.49
N THR A 51 0.00 -17.47 -27.51
CA THR A 51 0.73 -16.22 -27.80
C THR A 51 2.11 -16.49 -28.38
N THR A 52 2.81 -17.52 -27.95
CA THR A 52 4.11 -17.92 -28.55
C THR A 52 3.93 -18.43 -29.96
N GLU A 53 2.96 -19.30 -30.22
CA GLU A 53 2.66 -19.80 -31.60
C GLU A 53 2.28 -18.65 -32.53
N TRP A 54 1.47 -17.69 -32.07
CA TRP A 54 1.08 -16.52 -32.87
C TRP A 54 2.28 -15.62 -33.23
N LEU A 55 3.18 -15.36 -32.25
CA LEU A 55 4.38 -14.56 -32.45
C LEU A 55 5.41 -15.25 -33.35
N GLU A 56 5.61 -16.56 -33.20
CA GLU A 56 6.47 -17.36 -34.07
C GLU A 56 5.92 -17.38 -35.52
N GLY A 57 4.59 -17.48 -35.69
CA GLY A 57 3.95 -17.39 -37.01
C GLY A 57 4.13 -16.02 -37.69
N HIS A 58 4.46 -14.96 -36.94
CA HIS A 58 4.76 -13.63 -37.46
C HIS A 58 6.27 -13.33 -37.55
N GLY A 59 7.15 -14.33 -37.36
CA GLY A 59 8.58 -14.19 -37.51
C GLY A 59 9.29 -13.56 -36.31
N ILE A 60 8.61 -13.42 -35.17
CA ILE A 60 9.18 -12.88 -33.92
C ILE A 60 9.63 -14.06 -33.07
N LEU A 61 10.91 -14.42 -33.18
CA LEU A 61 11.52 -15.48 -32.38
C LEU A 61 11.72 -14.99 -30.93
N LEU A 62 10.71 -15.11 -30.09
CA LEU A 62 10.77 -14.83 -28.66
C LEU A 62 11.07 -16.08 -27.81
N ALA A 63 11.19 -17.24 -28.46
CA ALA A 63 11.22 -18.55 -27.82
C ALA A 63 12.45 -18.87 -26.96
N GLY A 64 13.57 -18.17 -27.13
CA GLY A 64 14.80 -18.49 -26.38
C GLY A 64 14.89 -17.79 -25.01
N PRO A 65 15.09 -16.46 -24.95
CA PRO A 65 15.40 -15.77 -23.69
C PRO A 65 14.19 -15.44 -22.82
N LEU A 66 12.99 -15.35 -23.39
CA LEU A 66 11.76 -15.01 -22.65
C LEU A 66 11.07 -16.25 -22.07
N SER A 67 11.13 -17.40 -22.73
CA SER A 67 10.56 -18.65 -22.23
C SER A 67 11.25 -19.16 -20.97
N GLU A 68 12.55 -18.95 -20.84
CA GLU A 68 13.31 -19.31 -19.62
C GLU A 68 13.04 -18.35 -18.44
N ARG A 69 12.72 -17.08 -18.73
CA ARG A 69 12.49 -16.03 -17.70
C ARG A 69 11.03 -15.82 -17.32
N PHE A 70 10.09 -16.02 -18.26
CA PHE A 70 8.65 -15.94 -18.03
C PHE A 70 8.02 -17.32 -17.77
N ASN A 71 8.45 -17.97 -16.71
CA ASN A 71 7.75 -19.14 -16.22
C ASN A 71 6.57 -18.67 -15.35
N VAL A 72 5.35 -19.19 -15.61
CA VAL A 72 4.15 -18.92 -14.78
C VAL A 72 4.44 -19.20 -13.30
N LEU A 73 5.30 -20.17 -13.01
CA LEU A 73 5.82 -20.43 -11.66
C LEU A 73 6.61 -19.25 -11.06
N SER A 74 7.25 -18.41 -11.87
CA SER A 74 7.95 -17.21 -11.36
C SER A 74 6.98 -16.13 -10.91
N LEU A 75 5.81 -15.99 -11.57
CA LEU A 75 4.73 -15.11 -11.11
C LEU A 75 4.19 -15.60 -9.76
N VAL A 76 3.91 -16.90 -9.65
CA VAL A 76 3.46 -17.50 -8.38
C VAL A 76 4.47 -17.28 -7.26
N ARG A 77 5.77 -17.50 -7.53
CA ARG A 77 6.84 -17.23 -6.55
C ARG A 77 6.89 -15.76 -6.16
N MET A 78 6.74 -14.84 -7.13
CA MET A 78 6.71 -13.41 -6.85
C MET A 78 5.54 -13.04 -5.91
N PHE A 79 4.35 -13.59 -6.13
CA PHE A 79 3.21 -13.40 -5.21
C PHE A 79 3.45 -14.02 -3.84
N GLN A 80 4.06 -15.20 -3.78
CA GLN A 80 4.44 -15.83 -2.52
C GLN A 80 5.51 -15.03 -1.77
N GLU A 81 6.54 -14.53 -2.47
CA GLU A 81 7.57 -13.67 -1.88
C GLU A 81 6.98 -12.37 -1.32
N VAL A 82 6.05 -11.75 -2.04
CA VAL A 82 5.34 -10.56 -1.55
C VAL A 82 4.52 -10.90 -0.31
N ALA A 83 3.79 -12.02 -0.31
CA ALA A 83 3.03 -12.48 0.85
C ALA A 83 3.94 -12.77 2.08
N VAL A 84 5.10 -13.37 1.87
CA VAL A 84 6.10 -13.62 2.93
C VAL A 84 6.72 -12.30 3.43
N ARG A 85 7.01 -11.36 2.54
CA ARG A 85 7.55 -10.04 2.91
C ARG A 85 6.55 -9.20 3.72
N ILE A 86 5.25 -9.41 3.57
CA ILE A 86 4.22 -8.77 4.41
C ILE A 86 4.41 -9.19 5.88
N ASN A 87 4.84 -10.41 6.17
CA ASN A 87 5.20 -10.81 7.52
C ASN A 87 6.38 -9.99 8.11
N GLY A 88 7.31 -9.53 7.27
CA GLY A 88 8.37 -8.59 7.65
C GLY A 88 7.86 -7.20 8.04
N LEU A 89 6.65 -6.83 7.58
CA LEU A 89 6.01 -5.56 7.98
C LEU A 89 5.68 -5.53 9.48
N VAL A 90 5.55 -6.67 10.14
CA VAL A 90 5.35 -6.74 11.60
C VAL A 90 6.54 -6.13 12.33
N GLY A 91 7.77 -6.51 11.96
CA GLY A 91 8.99 -5.94 12.54
C GLY A 91 9.13 -4.44 12.24
N PHE A 92 8.83 -4.04 11.00
CA PHE A 92 8.84 -2.62 10.63
C PHE A 92 7.76 -1.83 11.39
N SER A 93 6.56 -2.39 11.57
CA SER A 93 5.48 -1.77 12.35
C SER A 93 5.88 -1.57 13.81
N LEU A 94 6.56 -2.53 14.41
CA LEU A 94 7.09 -2.41 15.77
C LEU A 94 8.07 -1.24 15.87
N MET A 95 8.98 -1.11 14.90
CA MET A 95 9.92 0.01 14.85
C MET A 95 9.19 1.36 14.73
N VAL A 96 8.20 1.46 13.84
CA VAL A 96 7.35 2.66 13.70
C VAL A 96 6.64 2.98 15.01
N LEU A 97 6.10 2.00 15.72
CA LEU A 97 5.45 2.18 17.00
C LEU A 97 6.40 2.71 18.07
N ILE A 98 7.61 2.15 18.16
CA ILE A 98 8.63 2.61 19.09
C ILE A 98 9.00 4.07 18.83
N PHE A 99 9.29 4.44 17.56
CA PHE A 99 9.63 5.81 17.20
C PHE A 99 8.46 6.78 17.41
N THR A 100 7.23 6.33 17.11
CA THR A 100 6.02 7.13 17.37
C THR A 100 5.85 7.38 18.85
N MET A 101 6.05 6.37 19.70
CA MET A 101 5.98 6.47 21.14
C MET A 101 7.05 7.43 21.70
N LEU A 102 8.29 7.27 21.27
CA LEU A 102 9.39 8.16 21.66
C LEU A 102 9.13 9.61 21.25
N GLY A 103 8.71 9.82 20.00
CA GLY A 103 8.36 11.16 19.51
C GLY A 103 7.20 11.80 20.28
N LEU A 104 6.17 11.04 20.61
CA LEU A 104 5.05 11.54 21.41
C LEU A 104 5.44 11.90 22.83
N LEU A 105 6.37 11.16 23.45
CA LEU A 105 6.90 11.49 24.78
C LEU A 105 7.70 12.79 24.75
N GLU A 106 8.47 13.04 23.69
CA GLU A 106 9.35 14.19 23.58
C GLU A 106 8.63 15.49 23.16
N VAL A 107 7.45 15.40 22.51
CA VAL A 107 6.69 16.58 22.05
C VAL A 107 6.45 17.62 23.17
N GLY A 108 6.20 17.15 24.39
CA GLY A 108 5.98 18.04 25.54
C GLY A 108 7.22 18.83 25.93
N ASP A 109 8.34 18.14 25.99
CA ASP A 109 9.64 18.73 26.38
C ASP A 109 10.16 19.66 25.29
N PHE A 110 9.95 19.31 24.03
CA PHE A 110 10.28 20.17 22.90
C PHE A 110 9.57 21.53 22.96
N ARG A 111 8.27 21.52 23.27
CA ARG A 111 7.50 22.77 23.42
C ARG A 111 7.98 23.63 24.57
N GLN A 112 8.31 23.02 25.71
CA GLN A 112 8.88 23.73 26.87
C GLN A 112 10.28 24.28 26.56
N LYS A 113 11.14 23.49 25.92
CA LYS A 113 12.48 23.93 25.49
C LYS A 113 12.41 25.10 24.52
N LEU A 114 11.47 25.08 23.56
CA LEU A 114 11.24 26.21 22.65
C LEU A 114 10.80 27.48 23.37
N GLN A 115 9.89 27.37 24.34
CA GLN A 115 9.43 28.52 25.13
C GLN A 115 10.51 29.07 26.07
N ALA A 116 11.47 28.24 26.46
CA ALA A 116 12.63 28.65 27.27
C ALA A 116 13.75 29.33 26.47
N LEU A 117 13.64 29.41 25.13
CA LEU A 117 14.62 30.09 24.31
C LEU A 117 14.60 31.60 24.63
N ARG A 118 15.80 32.17 24.81
CA ARG A 118 16.03 33.58 25.14
C ARG A 118 15.47 34.53 24.06
N ASN A 119 15.27 34.05 22.83
CA ASN A 119 14.69 34.80 21.75
C ASN A 119 13.24 34.37 21.51
N GLY A 120 12.29 35.01 22.19
CA GLY A 120 10.85 34.71 22.11
C GLY A 120 10.28 34.76 20.68
N ALA A 121 10.79 35.68 19.84
CA ALA A 121 10.33 35.80 18.45
C ALA A 121 10.67 34.57 17.60
N VAL A 122 11.80 33.90 17.86
CA VAL A 122 12.18 32.65 17.19
C VAL A 122 11.29 31.51 17.67
N ALA A 123 11.05 31.42 18.98
CA ALA A 123 10.17 30.40 19.56
C ALA A 123 8.73 30.48 18.99
N GLU A 124 8.17 31.67 18.91
CA GLU A 124 6.85 31.91 18.33
C GLU A 124 6.77 31.49 16.86
N ARG A 125 7.76 31.87 16.05
CA ARG A 125 7.83 31.48 14.62
C ARG A 125 7.92 29.95 14.47
N MET A 126 8.73 29.27 15.27
CA MET A 126 8.85 27.80 15.23
C MET A 126 7.55 27.11 15.67
N LEU A 127 6.87 27.59 16.70
CA LEU A 127 5.58 27.07 17.14
C LEU A 127 4.49 27.27 16.05
N ALA A 128 4.44 28.46 15.46
CA ALA A 128 3.52 28.77 14.37
C ALA A 128 3.80 27.91 13.12
N ALA A 129 5.06 27.70 12.75
CA ALA A 129 5.47 26.83 11.65
C ALA A 129 5.05 25.39 11.92
N THR A 130 5.30 24.87 13.14
CA THR A 130 4.90 23.51 13.53
C THR A 130 3.38 23.32 13.46
N ALA A 131 2.60 24.29 13.94
CA ALA A 131 1.14 24.26 13.86
C ALA A 131 0.64 24.29 12.41
N SER A 132 1.24 25.14 11.56
CA SER A 132 0.92 25.22 10.14
C SER A 132 1.24 23.91 9.40
N ILE A 133 2.42 23.33 9.64
CA ILE A 133 2.85 22.05 9.04
C ILE A 133 1.88 20.94 9.48
N SER A 134 1.56 20.85 10.76
CA SER A 134 0.62 19.84 11.28
C SER A 134 -0.76 19.95 10.65
N GLY A 135 -1.26 21.18 10.45
CA GLY A 135 -2.54 21.43 9.79
C GLY A 135 -2.53 21.00 8.31
N LYS A 136 -1.48 21.37 7.58
CA LYS A 136 -1.29 20.99 6.17
C LYS A 136 -1.15 19.47 6.02
N PHE A 137 -0.39 18.83 6.90
CA PHE A 137 -0.19 17.37 6.89
C PHE A 137 -1.48 16.61 7.15
N ARG A 138 -2.28 17.06 8.14
CA ARG A 138 -3.61 16.48 8.42
C ARG A 138 -4.53 16.59 7.21
N LYS A 139 -4.58 17.76 6.56
CA LYS A 139 -5.38 17.98 5.35
C LYS A 139 -4.89 17.08 4.21
N TYR A 140 -3.58 16.98 4.02
CA TYR A 140 -2.98 16.10 3.00
C TYR A 140 -3.37 14.63 3.23
N LEU A 141 -3.22 14.11 4.45
CA LEU A 141 -3.60 12.74 4.77
C LEU A 141 -5.08 12.47 4.52
N LEU A 142 -5.95 13.41 4.91
CA LEU A 142 -7.39 13.28 4.69
C LEU A 142 -7.71 13.21 3.19
N VAL A 143 -7.20 14.15 2.40
CA VAL A 143 -7.42 14.17 0.94
C VAL A 143 -6.84 12.91 0.30
N ARG A 144 -5.65 12.47 0.72
CA ARG A 144 -5.01 11.26 0.21
C ARG A 144 -5.83 10.01 0.51
N THR A 145 -6.37 9.90 1.73
CA THR A 145 -7.22 8.77 2.12
C THR A 145 -8.52 8.75 1.32
N LEU A 146 -9.19 9.91 1.18
CA LEU A 146 -10.40 10.01 0.36
C LEU A 146 -10.15 9.64 -1.10
N ALA A 147 -9.04 10.12 -1.67
CA ALA A 147 -8.64 9.77 -3.03
C ALA A 147 -8.36 8.26 -3.16
N SER A 148 -7.70 7.65 -2.16
CA SER A 148 -7.44 6.21 -2.16
C SER A 148 -8.73 5.39 -2.08
N ILE A 149 -9.68 5.80 -1.23
CA ILE A 149 -11.00 5.16 -1.15
C ILE A 149 -11.73 5.26 -2.50
N LEU A 150 -11.75 6.46 -3.08
CA LEU A 150 -12.39 6.67 -4.38
C LEU A 150 -11.75 5.79 -5.47
N THR A 151 -10.43 5.74 -5.56
CA THR A 151 -9.71 4.89 -6.50
C THR A 151 -10.07 3.41 -6.29
N GLY A 152 -10.05 2.94 -5.05
CA GLY A 152 -10.43 1.56 -4.73
C GLY A 152 -11.87 1.22 -5.14
N LEU A 153 -12.82 2.13 -4.88
CA LEU A 153 -14.22 1.96 -5.26
C LEU A 153 -14.41 1.99 -6.79
N VAL A 154 -13.72 2.88 -7.50
CA VAL A 154 -13.81 2.96 -8.96
C VAL A 154 -13.25 1.69 -9.60
N VAL A 155 -12.08 1.22 -9.15
CA VAL A 155 -11.49 -0.02 -9.66
C VAL A 155 -12.39 -1.22 -9.34
N TRP A 156 -12.89 -1.32 -8.11
CA TRP A 156 -13.84 -2.37 -7.74
C TRP A 156 -15.11 -2.33 -8.60
N GLY A 157 -15.75 -1.17 -8.74
CA GLY A 157 -16.97 -1.00 -9.53
C GLY A 157 -16.78 -1.29 -10.99
N PHE A 158 -15.64 -0.86 -11.58
CA PHE A 158 -15.30 -1.11 -12.97
C PHE A 158 -15.04 -2.61 -13.24
N THR A 159 -14.23 -3.26 -12.41
CA THR A 159 -13.93 -4.69 -12.54
C THR A 159 -15.17 -5.54 -12.28
N PHE A 160 -16.05 -5.13 -11.36
CA PHE A 160 -17.32 -5.80 -11.12
C PHE A 160 -18.28 -5.66 -12.31
N ALA A 161 -18.38 -4.47 -12.91
CA ALA A 161 -19.26 -4.20 -14.07
C ALA A 161 -18.81 -4.96 -15.35
N LEU A 162 -17.52 -5.25 -15.46
CA LEU A 162 -16.95 -6.04 -16.58
C LEU A 162 -16.89 -7.55 -16.27
N ASP A 163 -17.48 -7.98 -15.17
CA ASP A 163 -17.50 -9.39 -14.73
C ASP A 163 -16.10 -10.00 -14.57
N ILE A 164 -15.10 -9.14 -14.24
CA ILE A 164 -13.73 -9.56 -14.00
C ILE A 164 -13.64 -10.26 -12.65
N GLU A 165 -13.08 -11.47 -12.64
CA GLU A 165 -12.88 -12.24 -11.44
C GLU A 165 -12.04 -11.45 -10.40
N LEU A 166 -12.33 -11.66 -9.13
CA LEU A 166 -11.62 -11.01 -8.01
C LEU A 166 -11.80 -9.48 -7.91
N ALA A 167 -12.91 -8.92 -8.40
CA ALA A 167 -13.17 -7.48 -8.38
C ALA A 167 -12.88 -6.83 -7.02
N ALA A 168 -13.30 -7.46 -5.91
CA ALA A 168 -13.06 -6.95 -4.55
C ALA A 168 -11.56 -6.90 -4.20
N ALA A 169 -10.78 -7.90 -4.62
CA ALA A 169 -9.33 -7.93 -4.38
C ALA A 169 -8.63 -6.79 -5.13
N TRP A 170 -9.02 -6.55 -6.40
CA TRP A 170 -8.48 -5.45 -7.20
C TRP A 170 -8.79 -4.09 -6.59
N GLY A 171 -10.01 -3.88 -6.10
CA GLY A 171 -10.39 -2.65 -5.41
C GLY A 171 -9.55 -2.40 -4.15
N VAL A 172 -9.34 -3.43 -3.32
CA VAL A 172 -8.51 -3.34 -2.11
C VAL A 172 -7.04 -3.08 -2.43
N ILE A 173 -6.49 -3.77 -3.42
CA ILE A 173 -5.11 -3.57 -3.87
C ILE A 173 -4.93 -2.15 -4.41
N ALA A 174 -5.86 -1.67 -5.24
CA ALA A 174 -5.84 -0.31 -5.78
C ALA A 174 -5.91 0.76 -4.66
N PHE A 175 -6.79 0.57 -3.67
CA PHE A 175 -6.86 1.42 -2.49
C PHE A 175 -5.52 1.50 -1.75
N ALA A 176 -4.92 0.34 -1.45
CA ALA A 176 -3.69 0.26 -0.68
C ALA A 176 -2.48 0.84 -1.47
N LEU A 177 -2.32 0.45 -2.73
CA LEU A 177 -1.23 0.91 -3.57
C LEU A 177 -1.32 2.41 -3.88
N ASN A 178 -2.53 2.97 -3.89
CA ASN A 178 -2.71 4.40 -4.15
C ASN A 178 -2.03 5.31 -3.11
N TYR A 179 -1.68 4.79 -1.91
CA TYR A 179 -0.86 5.53 -0.94
C TYR A 179 0.58 5.73 -1.42
N ILE A 180 1.08 4.91 -2.36
CA ILE A 180 2.42 5.05 -2.95
C ILE A 180 2.31 5.91 -4.21
N PRO A 181 2.90 7.13 -4.23
CA PRO A 181 2.85 8.00 -5.41
C PRO A 181 3.43 7.30 -6.65
N VAL A 182 2.81 7.49 -7.81
CA VAL A 182 3.20 6.96 -9.13
C VAL A 182 2.99 5.45 -9.27
N ILE A 183 3.41 4.63 -8.31
CA ILE A 183 3.31 3.17 -8.36
C ILE A 183 1.85 2.72 -8.25
N GLY A 184 1.08 3.34 -7.36
CA GLY A 184 -0.31 2.97 -7.10
C GLY A 184 -1.19 2.98 -8.34
N PRO A 185 -1.33 4.10 -9.05
CA PRO A 185 -2.16 4.17 -10.26
C PRO A 185 -1.71 3.22 -11.38
N LEU A 186 -0.39 3.04 -11.55
CA LEU A 186 0.16 2.13 -12.56
C LEU A 186 -0.28 0.68 -12.32
N PHE A 187 -0.08 0.17 -11.10
CA PHE A 187 -0.47 -1.19 -10.76
C PHE A 187 -2.00 -1.39 -10.69
N ALA A 188 -2.74 -0.36 -10.29
CA ALA A 188 -4.19 -0.41 -10.22
C ALA A 188 -4.86 -0.56 -11.60
N THR A 189 -4.21 -0.10 -12.68
CA THR A 189 -4.72 -0.21 -14.05
C THR A 189 -4.15 -1.43 -14.78
N VAL A 190 -2.84 -1.65 -14.71
CA VAL A 190 -2.17 -2.72 -15.48
C VAL A 190 -2.55 -4.11 -14.97
N LEU A 191 -2.60 -4.33 -13.67
CA LEU A 191 -2.90 -5.66 -13.13
C LEU A 191 -4.29 -6.18 -13.54
N PRO A 192 -5.40 -5.43 -13.36
CA PRO A 192 -6.72 -5.92 -13.78
C PRO A 192 -6.82 -6.19 -15.28
N THR A 193 -6.15 -5.38 -16.13
CA THR A 193 -6.18 -5.56 -17.59
C THR A 193 -5.44 -6.81 -18.06
N LEU A 194 -4.49 -7.31 -17.29
CA LEU A 194 -3.81 -8.59 -17.60
C LEU A 194 -4.68 -9.82 -17.27
N PHE A 195 -5.77 -9.63 -16.51
CA PHE A 195 -6.69 -10.69 -16.06
C PHE A 195 -8.02 -10.66 -16.83
N THR A 196 -8.15 -9.81 -17.84
CA THR A 196 -9.29 -9.76 -18.76
C THR A 196 -9.03 -10.60 -19.99
#